data_dde447705f9651fbf12441060401fe63
#
_entry.id   dde447705f9651fbf12441060401fe63
#
_cell.length_a   1.000
_cell.length_b   1.000
_cell.length_c   1.000
_cell.angle_alpha   90.00
_cell.angle_beta   90.00
_cell.angle_gamma   90.00
#
_symmetry.space_group_name_H-M   'P 1'
#
loop_
_entity.id
_entity.type
_entity.pdbx_description
1 polymer ?
#
loop_
_entity_poly.entity_id
_entity_poly.type
_entity_poly.pdbx_seq_one_letter_code
_entity_poly.pdbx_strand_id
1 'polypeptide(L)'
;MTEILDPQEGEVICDPTCGSGGFLIKAFEYVREKIEADIRSKKDSLRLSIEGNDYDALPEDKQVKISHSIDKMQAALNTELDTGIEGSRMYQLSRNCIYGTDANPRMARTSKMNMIMHGDGHGGVHHHDGLLNINGIFEERFDVILTNPPFGQNVDRGQLISEADKFTDEEMKKNIRKNMVQLTMKP
;
A
#
# COMPACT_ATOMS: atom_id res chain seq x y z
N MET A 1 -5.62 -14.78 0.10
CA MET A 1 -4.71 -14.39 1.21
C MET A 1 -4.92 -12.92 1.60
N THR A 2 -4.96 -12.01 0.65
CA THR A 2 -5.23 -10.58 0.93
C THR A 2 -6.55 -10.35 1.66
N GLU A 3 -7.62 -11.01 1.24
CA GLU A 3 -8.94 -10.96 1.92
C GLU A 3 -8.93 -11.51 3.36
N ILE A 4 -8.03 -12.46 3.67
CA ILE A 4 -7.91 -13.03 5.01
C ILE A 4 -7.20 -12.05 5.96
N LEU A 5 -6.19 -11.36 5.44
CA LEU A 5 -5.44 -10.36 6.20
C LEU A 5 -6.18 -9.04 6.31
N ASP A 6 -7.13 -8.80 5.38
CA ASP A 6 -8.01 -7.63 5.34
C ASP A 6 -7.28 -6.30 5.56
N PRO A 7 -6.23 -6.00 4.75
CA PRO A 7 -5.45 -4.78 4.94
C PRO A 7 -6.34 -3.54 4.88
N GLN A 8 -6.08 -2.61 5.80
CA GLN A 8 -6.86 -1.39 5.93
C GLN A 8 -6.15 -0.21 5.27
N GLU A 9 -6.91 0.84 4.98
CA GLU A 9 -6.35 2.10 4.51
C GLU A 9 -5.38 2.69 5.53
N GLY A 10 -4.23 3.13 5.06
CA GLY A 10 -3.16 3.68 5.90
C GLY A 10 -2.18 2.64 6.43
N GLU A 11 -2.51 1.35 6.38
CA GLU A 11 -1.56 0.28 6.73
C GLU A 11 -0.46 0.16 5.68
N VAL A 12 0.75 -0.08 6.15
CA VAL A 12 1.94 -0.24 5.32
C VAL A 12 2.17 -1.73 5.05
N ILE A 13 2.12 -2.10 3.77
CA ILE A 13 2.18 -3.49 3.28
C ILE A 13 3.53 -3.73 2.61
N CYS A 14 4.15 -4.87 2.90
CA CYS A 14 5.41 -5.28 2.30
C CYS A 14 5.39 -6.71 1.77
N ASP A 15 6.03 -6.91 0.60
CA ASP A 15 6.43 -8.22 0.11
C ASP A 15 7.96 -8.25 -0.10
N PRO A 16 8.72 -8.88 0.81
CA PRO A 16 10.18 -8.91 0.73
C PRO A 16 10.73 -9.82 -0.38
N THR A 17 9.88 -10.62 -1.04
CA THR A 17 10.25 -11.48 -2.17
C THR A 17 9.21 -11.41 -3.28
N CYS A 18 8.94 -10.19 -3.74
CA CYS A 18 7.73 -9.86 -4.49
C CYS A 18 7.61 -10.50 -5.88
N GLY A 19 8.67 -11.07 -6.43
CA GLY A 19 8.65 -11.67 -7.76
C GLY A 19 8.13 -10.69 -8.81
N SER A 20 7.04 -11.04 -9.49
CA SER A 20 6.36 -10.17 -10.46
C SER A 20 5.39 -9.16 -9.83
N GLY A 21 5.26 -9.11 -8.51
CA GLY A 21 4.41 -8.18 -7.78
C GLY A 21 2.97 -8.63 -7.56
N GLY A 22 2.66 -9.92 -7.75
CA GLY A 22 1.29 -10.40 -7.69
C GLY A 22 0.56 -10.12 -6.38
N PHE A 23 1.23 -10.28 -5.23
CA PHE A 23 0.63 -9.95 -3.93
C PHE A 23 0.49 -8.45 -3.71
N LEU A 24 1.47 -7.67 -4.14
CA LEU A 24 1.43 -6.20 -4.03
C LEU A 24 0.29 -5.61 -4.83
N ILE A 25 0.09 -6.10 -6.08
CA ILE A 25 -1.02 -5.68 -6.94
C ILE A 25 -2.35 -5.99 -6.26
N LYS A 26 -2.52 -7.22 -5.76
CA LYS A 26 -3.76 -7.62 -5.10
C LYS A 26 -4.02 -6.85 -3.81
N ALA A 27 -2.99 -6.54 -3.03
CA ALA A 27 -3.13 -5.70 -1.84
C ALA A 27 -3.52 -4.26 -2.21
N PHE A 28 -2.85 -3.68 -3.21
CA PHE A 28 -3.18 -2.34 -3.71
C PHE A 28 -4.63 -2.27 -4.24
N GLU A 29 -5.03 -3.18 -5.13
CA GLU A 29 -6.39 -3.25 -5.67
C GLU A 29 -7.43 -3.39 -4.55
N TYR A 30 -7.18 -4.24 -3.57
CA TYR A 30 -8.09 -4.49 -2.46
C TYR A 30 -8.34 -3.25 -1.60
N VAL A 31 -7.28 -2.54 -1.20
CA VAL A 31 -7.42 -1.29 -0.42
C VAL A 31 -8.03 -0.17 -1.28
N ARG A 32 -7.64 -0.09 -2.56
CA ARG A 32 -8.24 0.86 -3.52
C ARG A 32 -9.75 0.68 -3.62
N GLU A 33 -10.23 -0.55 -3.79
CA GLU A 33 -11.66 -0.86 -3.86
C GLU A 33 -12.41 -0.41 -2.60
N LYS A 34 -11.81 -0.56 -1.40
CA LYS A 34 -12.37 -0.04 -0.16
C LYS A 34 -12.49 1.48 -0.16
N ILE A 35 -11.45 2.19 -0.58
CA ILE A 35 -11.45 3.65 -0.70
C ILE A 35 -12.54 4.11 -1.68
N GLU A 36 -12.61 3.49 -2.85
CA GLU A 36 -13.62 3.80 -3.87
C GLU A 36 -15.05 3.54 -3.36
N ALA A 37 -15.26 2.43 -2.64
CA ALA A 37 -16.55 2.09 -2.05
C ALA A 37 -16.98 3.09 -0.97
N ASP A 38 -16.06 3.50 -0.09
CA ASP A 38 -16.32 4.51 0.93
C ASP A 38 -16.68 5.88 0.31
N ILE A 39 -15.92 6.31 -0.71
CA ILE A 39 -16.21 7.56 -1.41
C ILE A 39 -17.57 7.50 -2.12
N ARG A 40 -17.89 6.37 -2.74
CA ARG A 40 -19.22 6.16 -3.37
C ARG A 40 -20.33 6.25 -2.33
N SER A 41 -20.19 5.56 -1.20
CA SER A 41 -21.16 5.62 -0.10
C SER A 41 -21.36 7.03 0.44
N LYS A 42 -20.29 7.81 0.58
CA LYS A 42 -20.36 9.22 1.00
C LYS A 42 -21.10 10.10 -0.01
N LYS A 43 -20.89 9.89 -1.31
CA LYS A 43 -21.61 10.60 -2.37
C LYS A 43 -23.10 10.28 -2.37
N ASP A 44 -23.45 9.00 -2.20
CA ASP A 44 -24.83 8.54 -2.14
C ASP A 44 -25.53 9.10 -0.90
N SER A 45 -24.85 9.11 0.25
CA SER A 45 -25.38 9.71 1.48
C SER A 45 -25.60 11.22 1.36
N LEU A 46 -24.70 11.94 0.70
CA LEU A 46 -24.87 13.36 0.41
C LEU A 46 -26.12 13.61 -0.45
N ARG A 47 -26.32 12.78 -1.46
CA ARG A 47 -27.47 12.89 -2.35
C ARG A 47 -28.78 12.62 -1.63
N LEU A 48 -28.84 11.51 -0.86
CA LEU A 48 -30.02 11.15 -0.08
C LEU A 48 -30.39 12.17 1.00
N SER A 49 -29.40 12.79 1.64
CA SER A 49 -29.64 13.84 2.66
C SER A 49 -30.34 15.07 2.10
N ILE A 50 -30.30 15.26 0.80
CA ILE A 50 -30.87 16.40 0.11
C ILE A 50 -32.20 16.04 -0.55
N GLU A 51 -32.27 14.91 -1.22
CA GLU A 51 -33.50 14.38 -1.84
C GLU A 51 -34.58 14.04 -0.79
N GLY A 52 -34.19 13.77 0.49
CA GLY A 52 -35.11 13.48 1.59
C GLY A 52 -35.75 14.68 2.29
N ASN A 53 -35.39 15.93 1.96
CA ASN A 53 -35.78 17.13 2.68
C ASN A 53 -36.64 18.09 1.83
N ASP A 54 -37.74 17.65 1.23
CA ASP A 54 -38.63 18.49 0.43
C ASP A 54 -37.91 19.40 -0.60
N TYR A 55 -36.83 18.90 -1.19
CA TYR A 55 -35.98 19.64 -2.13
C TYR A 55 -36.82 20.25 -3.26
N ASP A 56 -37.79 19.48 -3.78
CA ASP A 56 -38.68 19.89 -4.88
C ASP A 56 -39.66 20.99 -4.46
N ALA A 57 -39.89 21.17 -3.15
CA ALA A 57 -40.74 22.22 -2.62
C ALA A 57 -40.00 23.54 -2.37
N LEU A 58 -38.67 23.56 -2.53
CA LEU A 58 -37.88 24.77 -2.33
C LEU A 58 -37.96 25.73 -3.51
N PRO A 59 -37.84 27.05 -3.28
CA PRO A 59 -37.67 28.03 -4.34
C PRO A 59 -36.46 27.70 -5.24
N GLU A 60 -36.57 27.95 -6.54
CA GLU A 60 -35.57 27.63 -7.56
C GLU A 60 -34.16 28.18 -7.23
N ASP A 61 -34.08 29.38 -6.69
CA ASP A 61 -32.82 30.01 -6.26
C ASP A 61 -32.11 29.21 -5.13
N LYS A 62 -32.87 28.57 -4.25
CA LYS A 62 -32.34 27.72 -3.18
C LYS A 62 -31.92 26.37 -3.73
N GLN A 63 -32.70 25.76 -4.64
CA GLN A 63 -32.36 24.51 -5.29
C GLN A 63 -31.03 24.64 -6.03
N VAL A 64 -30.80 25.70 -6.78
CA VAL A 64 -29.55 25.99 -7.49
C VAL A 64 -28.35 26.12 -6.54
N LYS A 65 -28.52 26.82 -5.42
CA LYS A 65 -27.44 26.95 -4.42
C LYS A 65 -27.07 25.61 -3.77
N ILE A 66 -28.06 24.80 -3.45
CA ILE A 66 -27.88 23.50 -2.87
C ILE A 66 -27.19 22.57 -3.87
N SER A 67 -27.67 22.50 -5.12
CA SER A 67 -27.06 21.72 -6.19
C SER A 67 -25.58 22.09 -6.38
N HIS A 68 -25.27 23.37 -6.47
CA HIS A 68 -23.88 23.83 -6.59
C HIS A 68 -23.00 23.41 -5.41
N SER A 69 -23.56 23.44 -4.18
CA SER A 69 -22.83 22.98 -2.99
C SER A 69 -22.54 21.48 -3.02
N ILE A 70 -23.48 20.68 -3.52
CA ILE A 70 -23.30 19.23 -3.70
C ILE A 70 -22.22 18.97 -4.75
N ASP A 71 -22.31 19.63 -5.90
CA ASP A 71 -21.32 19.45 -6.96
C ASP A 71 -19.91 19.76 -6.47
N LYS A 72 -19.76 20.82 -5.65
CA LYS A 72 -18.49 21.16 -5.01
C LYS A 72 -18.01 20.09 -4.03
N MET A 73 -18.91 19.54 -3.21
CA MET A 73 -18.57 18.46 -2.27
C MET A 73 -18.21 17.16 -3.01
N GLN A 74 -18.95 16.83 -4.07
CA GLN A 74 -18.65 15.66 -4.89
C GLN A 74 -17.31 15.82 -5.64
N ALA A 75 -17.01 17.03 -6.13
CA ALA A 75 -15.72 17.33 -6.73
C ALA A 75 -14.58 17.15 -5.73
N ALA A 76 -14.73 17.61 -4.48
CA ALA A 76 -13.76 17.39 -3.41
C ALA A 76 -13.56 15.90 -3.10
N LEU A 77 -14.63 15.10 -3.06
CA LEU A 77 -14.52 13.64 -2.89
C LEU A 77 -13.83 12.96 -4.08
N ASN A 78 -13.99 13.49 -5.29
CA ASN A 78 -13.27 12.97 -6.46
C ASN A 78 -11.76 13.22 -6.37
N THR A 79 -11.32 14.32 -5.76
CA THR A 79 -9.88 14.60 -5.59
C THR A 79 -9.18 13.57 -4.70
N GLU A 80 -9.92 12.90 -3.80
CA GLU A 80 -9.38 11.82 -2.96
C GLU A 80 -8.99 10.56 -3.76
N LEU A 81 -9.52 10.40 -4.97
CA LEU A 81 -9.20 9.30 -5.89
C LEU A 81 -8.03 9.61 -6.82
N ASP A 82 -7.49 10.81 -6.79
CA ASP A 82 -6.41 11.22 -7.68
C ASP A 82 -5.04 10.90 -7.08
N THR A 83 -4.29 10.02 -7.75
CA THR A 83 -2.91 9.65 -7.35
C THR A 83 -1.88 10.77 -7.57
N GLY A 84 -2.23 11.82 -8.31
CA GLY A 84 -1.37 12.98 -8.58
C GLY A 84 -1.50 14.09 -7.52
N ILE A 85 -2.55 14.07 -6.70
CA ILE A 85 -2.80 15.11 -5.69
C ILE A 85 -2.17 14.69 -4.37
N GLU A 86 -1.13 15.41 -3.96
CA GLU A 86 -0.46 15.17 -2.68
C GLU A 86 -1.45 15.30 -1.51
N GLY A 87 -1.45 14.29 -0.65
CA GLY A 87 -2.36 14.20 0.50
C GLY A 87 -3.70 13.53 0.21
N SER A 88 -4.07 13.25 -1.04
CA SER A 88 -5.27 12.44 -1.34
C SER A 88 -5.11 11.01 -0.79
N ARG A 89 -6.23 10.35 -0.55
CA ARG A 89 -6.25 8.96 -0.05
C ARG A 89 -5.54 8.01 -1.02
N MET A 90 -5.79 8.18 -2.31
CA MET A 90 -5.17 7.36 -3.35
C MET A 90 -3.67 7.63 -3.50
N TYR A 91 -3.24 8.89 -3.34
CA TYR A 91 -1.82 9.25 -3.29
C TYR A 91 -1.12 8.59 -2.11
N GLN A 92 -1.72 8.61 -0.91
CA GLN A 92 -1.17 7.96 0.28
C GLN A 92 -1.02 6.46 0.08
N LEU A 93 -2.06 5.80 -0.45
CA LEU A 93 -2.01 4.37 -0.76
C LEU A 93 -0.85 4.04 -1.70
N SER A 94 -0.73 4.77 -2.81
CA SER A 94 0.25 4.47 -3.85
C SER A 94 1.69 4.81 -3.48
N ARG A 95 1.89 5.85 -2.65
CA ARG A 95 3.24 6.36 -2.33
C ARG A 95 3.80 5.86 -1.02
N ASN A 96 2.94 5.60 -0.05
CA ASN A 96 3.37 5.42 1.33
C ASN A 96 2.96 4.06 1.93
N CYS A 97 2.10 3.30 1.26
CA CYS A 97 1.54 2.08 1.84
C CYS A 97 2.01 0.77 1.19
N ILE A 98 2.57 0.80 -0.03
CA ILE A 98 2.93 -0.43 -0.75
C ILE A 98 4.43 -0.49 -1.01
N TYR A 99 5.07 -1.53 -0.47
CA TYR A 99 6.50 -1.76 -0.62
C TYR A 99 6.79 -3.20 -1.04
N GLY A 100 7.83 -3.38 -1.84
CA GLY A 100 8.29 -4.69 -2.23
C GLY A 100 9.77 -4.71 -2.57
N THR A 101 10.37 -5.88 -2.41
CA THR A 101 11.74 -6.12 -2.84
C THR A 101 11.86 -7.45 -3.56
N ASP A 102 12.84 -7.56 -4.42
CA ASP A 102 13.27 -8.84 -5.00
C ASP A 102 14.77 -8.82 -5.26
N ALA A 103 15.44 -9.91 -4.92
CA ALA A 103 16.88 -10.07 -5.12
C ALA A 103 17.25 -10.17 -6.62
N ASN A 104 16.29 -10.56 -7.47
CA ASN A 104 16.50 -10.61 -8.90
C ASN A 104 16.13 -9.25 -9.54
N PRO A 105 17.10 -8.55 -10.15
CA PRO A 105 16.87 -7.21 -10.72
C PRO A 105 15.86 -7.19 -11.87
N ARG A 106 15.67 -8.32 -12.56
CA ARG A 106 14.65 -8.43 -13.61
C ARG A 106 13.26 -8.51 -13.00
N MET A 107 13.10 -9.34 -11.93
CA MET A 107 11.82 -9.46 -11.24
C MET A 107 11.42 -8.17 -10.55
N ALA A 108 12.33 -7.50 -9.85
CA ALA A 108 12.06 -6.18 -9.25
C ALA A 108 11.57 -5.15 -10.30
N ARG A 109 12.20 -5.12 -11.48
CA ARG A 109 11.75 -4.24 -12.59
C ARG A 109 10.39 -4.64 -13.15
N THR A 110 10.15 -5.93 -13.30
CA THR A 110 8.85 -6.44 -13.77
C THR A 110 7.75 -6.10 -12.77
N SER A 111 7.99 -6.34 -11.49
CA SER A 111 7.06 -5.99 -10.42
C SER A 111 6.74 -4.50 -10.42
N LYS A 112 7.77 -3.65 -10.49
CA LYS A 112 7.60 -2.19 -10.56
C LYS A 112 6.75 -1.77 -11.77
N MET A 113 7.02 -2.34 -12.94
CA MET A 113 6.22 -2.06 -14.15
C MET A 113 4.76 -2.51 -13.97
N ASN A 114 4.55 -3.71 -13.42
CA ASN A 114 3.22 -4.23 -13.17
C ASN A 114 2.44 -3.34 -12.19
N MET A 115 3.05 -2.89 -11.09
CA MET A 115 2.44 -1.96 -10.16
C MET A 115 2.00 -0.66 -10.84
N ILE A 116 2.88 -0.07 -11.64
CA ILE A 116 2.57 1.14 -12.42
C ILE A 116 1.38 0.90 -13.37
N MET A 117 1.35 -0.23 -14.06
CA MET A 117 0.25 -0.58 -14.98
C MET A 117 -1.09 -0.79 -14.27
N HIS A 118 -1.08 -1.18 -12.99
CA HIS A 118 -2.27 -1.33 -12.15
C HIS A 118 -2.68 -0.03 -11.42
N GLY A 119 -1.97 1.08 -11.69
CA GLY A 119 -2.35 2.41 -11.21
C GLY A 119 -1.68 2.86 -9.91
N ASP A 120 -0.71 2.10 -9.40
CA ASP A 120 0.11 2.53 -8.26
C ASP A 120 0.95 3.79 -8.59
N GLY A 121 1.28 4.01 -9.86
CA GLY A 121 1.91 5.24 -10.36
C GLY A 121 3.34 5.49 -9.89
N HIS A 122 3.81 4.83 -8.85
CA HIS A 122 5.12 5.09 -8.26
C HIS A 122 6.00 3.84 -8.12
N GLY A 123 5.40 2.70 -7.82
CA GLY A 123 6.09 1.43 -7.62
C GLY A 123 7.10 1.49 -6.48
N GLY A 124 6.66 1.34 -5.25
CA GLY A 124 7.50 1.19 -4.05
C GLY A 124 8.34 -0.10 -4.05
N VAL A 125 8.67 -0.62 -5.24
CA VAL A 125 9.43 -1.85 -5.44
C VAL A 125 10.89 -1.54 -5.69
N HIS A 126 11.78 -2.22 -4.97
CA HIS A 126 13.22 -2.03 -5.04
C HIS A 126 13.94 -3.35 -5.33
N HIS A 127 15.04 -3.25 -6.12
CA HIS A 127 15.95 -4.37 -6.30
C HIS A 127 16.82 -4.50 -5.04
N HIS A 128 16.51 -5.50 -4.23
CA HIS A 128 17.28 -5.83 -3.04
C HIS A 128 16.92 -7.20 -2.51
N ASP A 129 17.81 -7.80 -1.73
CA ASP A 129 17.48 -8.98 -0.95
C ASP A 129 16.64 -8.58 0.25
N GLY A 130 15.35 -8.95 0.26
CA GLY A 130 14.39 -8.57 1.30
C GLY A 130 14.65 -9.21 2.66
N LEU A 131 15.57 -10.15 2.74
CA LEU A 131 16.01 -10.76 4.00
C LEU A 131 17.17 -9.99 4.65
N LEU A 132 17.76 -9.03 3.92
CA LEU A 132 18.81 -8.16 4.40
C LEU A 132 18.24 -6.78 4.72
N ASN A 133 18.85 -6.09 5.67
CA ASN A 133 18.43 -4.73 6.00
C ASN A 133 18.73 -3.78 4.83
N ILE A 134 17.70 -3.06 4.37
CA ILE A 134 17.78 -2.17 3.23
C ILE A 134 17.61 -0.73 3.67
N ASN A 135 18.31 0.19 3.03
CA ASN A 135 18.14 1.62 3.24
C ASN A 135 16.65 2.03 3.12
N GLY A 136 16.05 2.40 4.24
CA GLY A 136 14.67 2.85 4.32
C GLY A 136 13.63 1.76 4.56
N ILE A 137 14.00 0.48 4.58
CA ILE A 137 13.12 -0.62 5.00
C ILE A 137 13.65 -1.13 6.34
N PHE A 138 13.11 -0.61 7.42
CA PHE A 138 13.53 -0.93 8.79
C PHE A 138 12.52 -1.85 9.45
N GLU A 139 12.96 -2.49 10.53
CA GLU A 139 12.11 -3.26 11.44
C GLU A 139 10.95 -2.40 11.97
N GLU A 140 9.83 -3.06 12.26
CA GLU A 140 8.62 -2.45 12.83
C GLU A 140 7.97 -1.35 11.97
N ARG A 141 8.28 -1.32 10.67
CA ARG A 141 7.71 -0.33 9.75
C ARG A 141 6.45 -0.80 9.02
N PHE A 142 6.23 -2.11 8.97
CA PHE A 142 5.15 -2.71 8.19
C PHE A 142 4.07 -3.29 9.10
N ASP A 143 2.83 -2.98 8.78
CA ASP A 143 1.66 -3.51 9.46
C ASP A 143 1.30 -4.89 8.90
N VAL A 144 1.50 -5.08 7.59
CA VAL A 144 1.16 -6.32 6.88
C VAL A 144 2.34 -6.80 6.03
N ILE A 145 2.71 -8.07 6.18
CA ILE A 145 3.68 -8.74 5.31
C ILE A 145 2.98 -9.87 4.56
N LEU A 146 3.00 -9.76 3.23
CA LEU A 146 2.48 -10.76 2.29
C LEU A 146 3.62 -11.29 1.46
N THR A 147 3.99 -12.55 1.61
CA THR A 147 5.13 -13.09 0.86
C THR A 147 4.94 -14.54 0.46
N ASN A 148 5.51 -14.90 -0.68
CA ASN A 148 5.69 -16.27 -1.15
C ASN A 148 7.18 -16.49 -1.41
N PRO A 149 7.96 -16.86 -0.38
CA PRO A 149 9.40 -17.03 -0.52
C PRO A 149 9.72 -18.15 -1.48
N PRO A 150 10.88 -18.09 -2.18
CA PRO A 150 11.28 -19.13 -3.13
C PRO A 150 11.45 -20.47 -2.46
N PHE A 151 10.81 -21.51 -3.02
CA PHE A 151 10.93 -22.88 -2.53
C PHE A 151 12.27 -23.50 -2.96
N GLY A 152 13.00 -24.09 -2.02
CA GLY A 152 14.20 -24.91 -2.32
C GLY A 152 15.48 -24.13 -2.59
N GLN A 153 15.52 -22.83 -2.40
CA GLN A 153 16.81 -22.13 -2.34
C GLN A 153 17.43 -22.33 -0.96
N ASN A 154 18.64 -22.87 -0.95
CA ASN A 154 19.45 -22.89 0.25
C ASN A 154 19.87 -21.46 0.59
N VAL A 155 19.23 -20.86 1.56
CA VAL A 155 19.69 -19.60 2.14
C VAL A 155 20.82 -19.96 3.10
N ASP A 156 22.05 -19.68 2.70
CA ASP A 156 23.21 -19.88 3.57
C ASP A 156 23.16 -18.84 4.71
N ARG A 157 22.98 -19.35 5.94
CA ARG A 157 23.00 -18.47 7.15
C ARG A 157 24.30 -17.68 7.26
N GLY A 158 25.41 -18.25 6.82
CA GLY A 158 26.71 -17.59 6.79
C GLY A 158 26.73 -16.40 5.84
N GLN A 159 26.11 -16.54 4.68
CA GLN A 159 26.02 -15.46 3.69
C GLN A 159 25.15 -14.28 4.19
N LEU A 160 24.00 -14.57 4.79
CA LEU A 160 23.13 -13.53 5.37
C LEU A 160 23.81 -12.76 6.49
N ILE A 161 24.54 -13.44 7.35
CA ILE A 161 25.30 -12.82 8.44
C ILE A 161 26.47 -12.00 7.86
N SER A 162 27.20 -12.50 6.87
CA SER A 162 28.31 -11.78 6.24
C SER A 162 27.85 -10.53 5.48
N GLU A 163 26.68 -10.58 4.83
CA GLU A 163 26.07 -9.39 4.21
C GLU A 163 25.66 -8.34 5.26
N ALA A 164 25.08 -8.79 6.38
CA ALA A 164 24.76 -7.92 7.51
C ALA A 164 26.00 -7.27 8.15
N ASP A 165 27.14 -7.93 8.09
CA ASP A 165 28.43 -7.40 8.60
C ASP A 165 28.99 -6.23 7.77
N LYS A 166 28.41 -5.93 6.62
CA LYS A 166 28.74 -4.74 5.82
C LYS A 166 28.19 -3.45 6.42
N PHE A 167 27.25 -3.54 7.36
CA PHE A 167 26.75 -2.36 8.08
C PHE A 167 27.78 -1.90 9.13
N THR A 168 28.01 -0.59 9.16
CA THR A 168 28.96 0.03 10.11
C THR A 168 28.39 0.21 11.52
N ASP A 169 27.09 0.07 11.69
CA ASP A 169 26.39 0.23 12.95
C ASP A 169 26.28 -1.11 13.69
N GLU A 170 26.98 -1.22 14.84
CA GLU A 170 26.98 -2.42 15.67
C GLU A 170 25.61 -2.70 16.32
N GLU A 171 24.82 -1.69 16.59
CA GLU A 171 23.46 -1.85 17.11
C GLU A 171 22.54 -2.47 16.04
N MET A 172 22.63 -2.01 14.81
CA MET A 172 21.91 -2.53 13.68
C MET A 172 22.27 -3.99 13.39
N LYS A 173 23.57 -4.33 13.41
CA LYS A 173 24.07 -5.71 13.31
C LYS A 173 23.50 -6.62 14.41
N LYS A 174 23.42 -6.12 15.64
CA LYS A 174 22.89 -6.85 16.80
C LYS A 174 21.40 -7.13 16.67
N ASN A 175 20.62 -6.17 16.17
CA ASN A 175 19.19 -6.31 15.94
C ASN A 175 18.87 -7.29 14.82
N ILE A 176 19.61 -7.22 13.70
CA ILE A 176 19.49 -8.19 12.59
C ILE A 176 19.74 -9.62 13.09
N ARG A 177 20.82 -9.86 13.85
CA ARG A 177 21.13 -11.17 14.42
C ARG A 177 20.03 -11.66 15.37
N LYS A 178 19.48 -10.80 16.21
CA LYS A 178 18.41 -11.15 17.15
C LYS A 178 17.13 -11.56 16.45
N ASN A 179 16.73 -10.85 15.40
CA ASN A 179 15.49 -11.10 14.68
C ASN A 179 15.59 -12.33 13.76
N MET A 180 16.75 -12.57 13.14
CA MET A 180 16.99 -13.80 12.40
C MET A 180 16.87 -15.05 13.29
N VAL A 181 17.33 -14.99 14.54
CA VAL A 181 17.17 -16.08 15.51
C VAL A 181 15.70 -16.28 15.89
N GLN A 182 14.90 -15.22 16.00
CA GLN A 182 13.46 -15.34 16.30
C GLN A 182 12.66 -15.93 15.14
N LEU A 183 12.97 -15.58 13.89
CA LEU A 183 12.31 -16.13 12.70
C LEU A 183 12.59 -17.63 12.52
N THR A 184 13.71 -18.12 13.03
CA THR A 184 14.09 -19.56 12.92
C THR A 184 13.63 -20.40 14.11
N MET A 185 13.08 -19.81 15.17
CA MET A 185 12.69 -20.52 16.40
C MET A 185 11.17 -20.61 16.62
N LYS A 186 10.34 -20.08 15.71
CA LYS A 186 8.90 -20.36 15.78
C LYS A 186 8.59 -21.65 15.05
N PRO A 187 8.05 -22.68 15.75
CA PRO A 187 7.63 -23.93 15.15
C PRO A 187 6.46 -23.72 14.19
#